data_d81f2d77ea58429cd99c68da98bc4343
#
_entry.id   d81f2d77ea58429cd99c68da98bc4343
#
_cell.length_a   1.000
_cell.length_b   1.000
_cell.length_c   1.000
_cell.angle_alpha   90.00
_cell.angle_beta   90.00
_cell.angle_gamma   90.00
#
_symmetry.space_group_name_H-M   'P 1'
#
loop_
_entity.id
_entity.type
_entity.pdbx_description
1 polymer ?
#
loop_
_entity_poly.entity_id
_entity_poly.type
_entity_poly.pdbx_seq_one_letter_code
_entity_poly.pdbx_strand_id
1 'polypeptide(L)'
;MKRIYRFLAIGLVLVVLGVGYFLTNLTIFDGTFIQLNTSQKVSYILFKNKLNMKCDKANDLVPKLAASRFHLITWNVHKGQDKGWQEDLARLSKQANFVLLQEATQHQNLSTFSTALFVSSFSFKDLLSGVKTFTNTQPEWYCGGGVAEPLIQIPKVASVMNFPLEKGDSLLLINVHLINFEWGISTYQTQLEQLFSFVENHQGPIIMSGDFNAWNEHRLNLVNNLMQKYGLDSVALTQDERVRFLGYPLDYIFTRGVKVVSATSEVVTSSDHNPLLMEFELE
;
A
#
# COMPACT_ATOMS: atom_id res chain seq x y z
N MET A 1 -10.85 27.37 41.72
CA MET A 1 -10.63 28.00 40.41
C MET A 1 -9.16 28.10 39.98
N LYS A 2 -8.26 28.79 40.73
CA LYS A 2 -6.83 28.96 40.34
C LYS A 2 -6.07 27.63 40.04
N ARG A 3 -6.36 26.54 40.77
CA ARG A 3 -5.73 25.22 40.48
C ARG A 3 -6.14 24.62 39.16
N ILE A 4 -7.42 24.73 38.79
CA ILE A 4 -7.94 24.20 37.49
C ILE A 4 -7.29 24.93 36.30
N TYR A 5 -7.18 26.27 36.38
CA TYR A 5 -6.50 27.04 35.34
C TYR A 5 -5.03 26.69 35.18
N ARG A 6 -4.33 26.33 36.30
CA ARG A 6 -2.93 25.86 36.22
C ARG A 6 -2.84 24.51 35.51
N PHE A 7 -3.71 23.55 35.79
CA PHE A 7 -3.73 22.25 35.10
C PHE A 7 -4.07 22.41 33.60
N LEU A 8 -5.03 23.26 33.27
CA LEU A 8 -5.38 23.56 31.87
C LEU A 8 -4.21 24.23 31.13
N ALA A 9 -3.52 25.17 31.77
CA ALA A 9 -2.34 25.83 31.18
C ALA A 9 -1.19 24.82 30.98
N ILE A 10 -0.89 23.96 31.94
CA ILE A 10 0.12 22.90 31.78
C ILE A 10 -0.28 21.94 30.65
N GLY A 11 -1.53 21.50 30.60
CA GLY A 11 -2.04 20.65 29.53
C GLY A 11 -1.87 21.30 28.16
N LEU A 12 -2.21 22.57 28.03
CA LEU A 12 -2.04 23.32 26.77
C LEU A 12 -0.56 23.41 26.37
N VAL A 13 0.34 23.70 27.31
CA VAL A 13 1.79 23.75 27.05
C VAL A 13 2.29 22.40 26.56
N LEU A 14 1.89 21.30 27.18
CA LEU A 14 2.29 19.95 26.76
C LEU A 14 1.79 19.62 25.34
N VAL A 15 0.55 20.02 25.01
CA VAL A 15 0.00 19.86 23.67
C VAL A 15 0.81 20.66 22.64
N VAL A 16 1.11 21.94 22.96
CA VAL A 16 1.91 22.81 22.07
C VAL A 16 3.32 22.24 21.86
N LEU A 17 3.96 21.76 22.92
CA LEU A 17 5.27 21.12 22.83
C LEU A 17 5.22 19.82 22.03
N GLY A 18 4.19 18.99 22.21
CA GLY A 18 3.99 17.76 21.45
C GLY A 18 3.77 18.03 19.96
N VAL A 19 2.92 19.00 19.64
CA VAL A 19 2.70 19.43 18.24
C VAL A 19 3.98 20.02 17.65
N GLY A 20 4.67 20.89 18.38
CA GLY A 20 5.96 21.47 17.93
C GLY A 20 6.98 20.36 17.64
N TYR A 21 7.14 19.41 18.55
CA TYR A 21 8.02 18.27 18.36
C TYR A 21 7.63 17.44 17.11
N PHE A 22 6.34 17.16 16.93
CA PHE A 22 5.86 16.44 15.74
C PHE A 22 6.19 17.16 14.45
N LEU A 23 5.87 18.46 14.37
CA LEU A 23 6.10 19.28 13.18
C LEU A 23 7.59 19.45 12.85
N THR A 24 8.47 19.55 13.84
CA THR A 24 9.92 19.67 13.61
C THR A 24 10.58 18.38 13.14
N ASN A 25 9.95 17.22 13.35
CA ASN A 25 10.45 15.92 12.93
C ASN A 25 9.74 15.35 11.69
N LEU A 26 8.67 15.99 11.24
CA LEU A 26 7.94 15.60 10.04
C LEU A 26 8.47 16.38 8.83
N THR A 27 8.90 15.66 7.81
CA THR A 27 9.25 16.23 6.50
C THR A 27 8.30 15.66 5.45
N ILE A 28 7.46 16.52 4.88
CA ILE A 28 6.62 16.17 3.73
C ILE A 28 7.37 16.61 2.48
N PHE A 29 7.53 15.71 1.51
CA PHE A 29 8.24 16.00 0.29
C PHE A 29 7.34 16.76 -0.70
N ASP A 30 7.93 17.62 -1.50
CA ASP A 30 7.22 18.32 -2.58
C ASP A 30 6.72 17.40 -3.69
N GLY A 31 6.99 16.09 -3.58
CA GLY A 31 6.59 15.08 -4.53
C GLY A 31 6.70 13.67 -3.98
N THR A 32 6.78 12.70 -4.87
CA THR A 32 6.85 11.29 -4.50
C THR A 32 8.27 10.75 -4.72
N PHE A 33 8.82 10.12 -3.71
CA PHE A 33 10.05 9.34 -3.80
C PHE A 33 9.70 7.92 -4.23
N ILE A 34 10.28 7.48 -5.34
CA ILE A 34 10.09 6.14 -5.90
C ILE A 34 11.46 5.49 -6.01
N GLN A 35 11.63 4.34 -5.38
CA GLN A 35 12.86 3.57 -5.41
C GLN A 35 12.57 2.16 -5.90
N LEU A 36 13.15 1.78 -7.03
CA LEU A 36 13.18 0.40 -7.49
C LEU A 36 14.56 -0.18 -7.25
N ASN A 37 14.63 -1.21 -6.40
CA ASN A 37 15.80 -2.03 -6.17
C ASN A 37 15.63 -3.33 -6.96
N THR A 38 16.61 -3.67 -7.79
CA THR A 38 16.70 -4.97 -8.44
C THR A 38 18.06 -5.58 -8.11
N SER A 39 18.26 -6.87 -8.42
CA SER A 39 19.57 -7.52 -8.26
C SER A 39 20.71 -6.85 -9.05
N GLN A 40 20.37 -6.06 -10.06
CA GLN A 40 21.34 -5.43 -10.97
C GLN A 40 21.47 -3.91 -10.76
N LYS A 41 20.43 -3.23 -10.25
CA LYS A 41 20.38 -1.76 -10.22
C LYS A 41 19.47 -1.25 -9.09
N VAL A 42 19.89 -0.15 -8.52
CA VAL A 42 19.04 0.70 -7.65
C VAL A 42 18.70 1.96 -8.43
N SER A 43 17.44 2.19 -8.71
CA SER A 43 16.94 3.38 -9.38
C SER A 43 16.16 4.24 -8.40
N TYR A 44 16.45 5.54 -8.39
CA TYR A 44 15.72 6.52 -7.57
C TYR A 44 15.11 7.57 -8.48
N ILE A 45 13.85 7.89 -8.25
CA ILE A 45 13.18 8.99 -8.92
C ILE A 45 12.51 9.83 -7.84
N LEU A 46 12.91 11.10 -7.76
CA LEU A 46 12.22 12.10 -6.97
C LEU A 46 11.48 13.04 -7.95
N PHE A 47 10.19 12.87 -8.04
CA PHE A 47 9.36 13.76 -8.84
C PHE A 47 9.01 15.00 -8.01
N LYS A 48 9.61 16.13 -8.37
CA LYS A 48 9.25 17.44 -7.80
C LYS A 48 7.90 17.90 -8.37
N ASN A 49 7.10 18.52 -7.51
CA ASN A 49 5.90 19.26 -7.84
C ASN A 49 4.59 18.54 -8.13
N LYS A 50 4.36 17.28 -7.78
CA LYS A 50 2.97 16.74 -7.66
C LYS A 50 3.00 15.32 -7.11
N LEU A 51 2.05 15.03 -6.24
CA LEU A 51 1.83 13.69 -5.69
C LEU A 51 1.18 12.72 -6.71
N ASN A 52 0.83 13.19 -7.92
CA ASN A 52 0.22 12.37 -8.97
C ASN A 52 1.10 11.17 -9.33
N MET A 53 0.46 10.09 -9.74
CA MET A 53 1.12 8.88 -10.22
C MET A 53 2.12 9.19 -11.33
N LYS A 54 3.36 8.74 -11.17
CA LYS A 54 4.44 8.85 -12.13
C LYS A 54 5.04 7.49 -12.40
N CYS A 55 5.32 7.22 -13.66
CA CYS A 55 5.79 5.94 -14.14
C CYS A 55 7.18 6.03 -14.74
N ASP A 56 7.91 4.91 -14.64
CA ASP A 56 9.19 4.70 -15.31
C ASP A 56 9.30 3.25 -15.80
N LYS A 57 10.18 3.01 -16.75
CA LYS A 57 10.52 1.66 -17.20
C LYS A 57 11.60 1.07 -16.33
N ALA A 58 11.41 -0.19 -15.95
CA ALA A 58 12.41 -0.89 -15.16
C ALA A 58 13.58 -1.36 -16.04
N ASN A 59 13.27 -1.99 -17.18
CA ASN A 59 14.23 -2.45 -18.19
C ASN A 59 13.50 -2.76 -19.49
N ASP A 60 14.21 -2.78 -20.64
CA ASP A 60 13.63 -3.13 -21.93
C ASP A 60 13.44 -4.64 -22.13
N LEU A 61 14.20 -5.45 -21.39
CA LEU A 61 14.12 -6.92 -21.41
C LEU A 61 13.84 -7.42 -20.00
N VAL A 62 12.59 -7.77 -19.72
CA VAL A 62 12.17 -8.35 -18.44
C VAL A 62 11.69 -9.79 -18.62
N PRO A 63 11.94 -10.67 -17.65
CA PRO A 63 11.38 -12.01 -17.63
C PRO A 63 9.85 -11.96 -17.66
N LYS A 64 9.24 -12.80 -18.46
CA LYS A 64 7.78 -12.96 -18.47
C LYS A 64 7.35 -13.90 -17.36
N LEU A 65 6.23 -13.59 -16.73
CA LEU A 65 5.60 -14.51 -15.79
C LEU A 65 4.99 -15.69 -16.54
N ALA A 66 5.39 -16.91 -16.16
CA ALA A 66 4.79 -18.12 -16.67
C ALA A 66 3.37 -18.32 -16.11
N ALA A 67 2.52 -19.06 -16.84
CA ALA A 67 1.27 -19.56 -16.27
C ALA A 67 1.59 -20.51 -15.11
N SER A 68 1.33 -20.07 -13.90
CA SER A 68 1.75 -20.75 -12.67
C SER A 68 0.87 -20.35 -11.50
N ARG A 69 1.10 -21.00 -10.39
CA ARG A 69 0.49 -20.72 -9.10
C ARG A 69 1.38 -19.79 -8.30
N PHE A 70 0.79 -18.76 -7.73
CA PHE A 70 1.47 -17.70 -7.00
C PHE A 70 0.85 -17.47 -5.63
N HIS A 71 1.68 -17.02 -4.68
CA HIS A 71 1.25 -16.61 -3.36
C HIS A 71 1.49 -15.11 -3.18
N LEU A 72 0.46 -14.40 -2.75
CA LEU A 72 0.49 -12.98 -2.46
C LEU A 72 0.18 -12.74 -0.99
N ILE A 73 0.90 -11.81 -0.39
CA ILE A 73 0.63 -11.28 0.94
C ILE A 73 0.42 -9.78 0.81
N THR A 74 -0.60 -9.24 1.48
CA THR A 74 -0.76 -7.82 1.70
C THR A 74 -0.90 -7.54 3.19
N TRP A 75 -0.16 -6.55 3.70
CA TRP A 75 -0.14 -6.27 5.12
C TRP A 75 0.28 -4.82 5.40
N ASN A 76 -0.55 -4.07 6.13
CA ASN A 76 -0.13 -2.84 6.76
C ASN A 76 0.71 -3.20 8.00
N VAL A 77 2.00 -2.87 7.97
CA VAL A 77 3.00 -3.29 8.97
C VAL A 77 3.23 -2.26 10.07
N HIS A 78 2.36 -1.24 10.18
CA HIS A 78 2.42 -0.19 11.19
C HIS A 78 3.84 0.36 11.41
N LYS A 79 4.56 0.63 10.34
CA LYS A 79 5.98 1.12 10.30
C LYS A 79 6.99 0.18 10.99
N GLY A 80 6.59 -1.04 11.33
CA GLY A 80 7.40 -1.97 12.11
C GLY A 80 7.62 -1.50 13.56
N GLN A 81 6.60 -0.87 14.16
CA GLN A 81 6.70 -0.36 15.54
C GLN A 81 6.39 -1.45 16.58
N ASP A 82 5.60 -2.44 16.20
CA ASP A 82 5.16 -3.49 17.11
C ASP A 82 6.20 -4.62 17.18
N LYS A 83 6.31 -5.24 18.35
CA LYS A 83 7.27 -6.31 18.59
C LYS A 83 6.90 -7.55 17.78
N GLY A 84 7.88 -8.19 17.14
CA GLY A 84 7.70 -9.45 16.41
C GLY A 84 7.39 -9.28 14.90
N TRP A 85 7.34 -8.07 14.39
CA TRP A 85 7.03 -7.85 12.98
C TRP A 85 8.07 -8.48 12.02
N GLN A 86 9.35 -8.52 12.41
CA GLN A 86 10.40 -9.15 11.59
C GLN A 86 10.17 -10.65 11.44
N GLU A 87 9.88 -11.31 12.55
CA GLU A 87 9.62 -12.74 12.61
C GLU A 87 8.37 -13.11 11.81
N ASP A 88 7.28 -12.36 11.99
CA ASP A 88 6.05 -12.59 11.24
C ASP A 88 6.23 -12.29 9.75
N LEU A 89 6.85 -11.18 9.39
CA LEU A 89 7.13 -10.87 7.99
C LEU A 89 8.00 -11.94 7.32
N ALA A 90 9.05 -12.41 7.99
CA ALA A 90 9.92 -13.47 7.48
C ALA A 90 9.17 -14.81 7.33
N ARG A 91 8.32 -15.16 8.30
CA ARG A 91 7.49 -16.38 8.28
C ARG A 91 6.49 -16.34 7.15
N LEU A 92 5.72 -15.27 7.06
CA LEU A 92 4.66 -15.08 6.07
C LEU A 92 5.24 -15.04 4.64
N SER A 93 6.34 -14.33 4.44
CA SER A 93 6.93 -14.16 3.11
C SER A 93 7.71 -15.38 2.58
N LYS A 94 7.90 -16.42 3.39
CA LYS A 94 8.74 -17.59 3.03
C LYS A 94 8.32 -18.28 1.73
N GLN A 95 7.03 -18.34 1.43
CA GLN A 95 6.48 -18.94 0.21
C GLN A 95 5.88 -17.92 -0.74
N ALA A 96 5.92 -16.63 -0.38
CA ALA A 96 5.30 -15.58 -1.18
C ALA A 96 6.10 -15.30 -2.46
N ASN A 97 5.37 -15.01 -3.54
CA ASN A 97 5.91 -14.48 -4.79
C ASN A 97 5.78 -12.96 -4.84
N PHE A 98 4.74 -12.44 -4.17
CA PHE A 98 4.44 -11.02 -4.06
C PHE A 98 4.13 -10.66 -2.61
N VAL A 99 4.81 -9.64 -2.08
CA VAL A 99 4.57 -9.09 -0.73
C VAL A 99 4.30 -7.61 -0.86
N LEU A 100 3.08 -7.20 -0.53
CA LEU A 100 2.60 -5.83 -0.60
C LEU A 100 2.47 -5.27 0.83
N LEU A 101 3.31 -4.33 1.18
CA LEU A 101 3.31 -3.73 2.51
C LEU A 101 2.79 -2.28 2.43
N GLN A 102 1.93 -1.91 3.37
CA GLN A 102 1.52 -0.54 3.63
C GLN A 102 2.15 -0.08 4.97
N GLU A 103 2.27 1.22 5.15
CA GLU A 103 3.07 1.82 6.21
C GLU A 103 4.49 1.25 6.30
N ALA A 104 5.01 0.76 5.18
CA ALA A 104 6.37 0.25 5.12
C ALA A 104 7.40 1.38 5.22
N THR A 105 8.57 1.05 5.76
CA THR A 105 9.72 1.95 5.85
C THR A 105 10.90 1.38 5.08
N GLN A 106 12.03 2.10 5.05
CA GLN A 106 13.26 1.56 4.47
C GLN A 106 13.78 0.33 5.24
N HIS A 107 13.36 0.11 6.49
CA HIS A 107 13.84 -1.00 7.32
C HIS A 107 13.19 -2.35 7.01
N GLN A 108 11.97 -2.38 6.47
CA GLN A 108 11.42 -3.65 5.97
C GLN A 108 12.22 -4.08 4.75
N ASN A 109 13.07 -5.08 4.93
CA ASN A 109 13.88 -5.66 3.87
C ASN A 109 13.76 -7.18 3.86
N LEU A 110 13.48 -7.73 2.69
CA LEU A 110 13.37 -9.18 2.46
C LEU A 110 14.47 -9.57 1.47
N SER A 111 15.61 -10.03 2.01
CA SER A 111 16.79 -10.39 1.20
C SER A 111 16.56 -11.58 0.26
N THR A 112 15.49 -12.34 0.47
CA THR A 112 15.07 -13.44 -0.40
C THR A 112 14.40 -12.98 -1.69
N PHE A 113 14.04 -11.70 -1.79
CA PHE A 113 13.44 -11.09 -2.98
C PHE A 113 14.48 -10.28 -3.75
N SER A 114 14.51 -10.49 -5.07
CA SER A 114 15.44 -9.79 -5.95
C SER A 114 14.99 -8.41 -6.39
N THR A 115 13.72 -8.09 -6.20
CA THR A 115 13.08 -6.83 -6.63
C THR A 115 12.25 -6.24 -5.49
N ALA A 116 12.44 -4.95 -5.23
CA ALA A 116 11.64 -4.19 -4.27
C ALA A 116 11.32 -2.81 -4.83
N LEU A 117 10.04 -2.46 -4.90
CA LEU A 117 9.55 -1.12 -5.22
C LEU A 117 9.08 -0.44 -3.94
N PHE A 118 9.69 0.69 -3.59
CA PHE A 118 9.31 1.50 -2.43
C PHE A 118 8.85 2.88 -2.90
N VAL A 119 7.65 3.29 -2.45
CA VAL A 119 7.05 4.59 -2.76
C VAL A 119 6.75 5.31 -1.46
N SER A 120 7.29 6.53 -1.30
CA SER A 120 7.10 7.35 -0.10
C SER A 120 6.94 8.82 -0.48
N SER A 121 6.26 9.60 0.36
CA SER A 121 6.09 11.05 0.17
C SER A 121 6.37 11.85 1.43
N PHE A 122 6.79 11.20 2.52
CA PHE A 122 7.17 11.86 3.76
C PHE A 122 8.18 11.04 4.55
N SER A 123 8.84 11.70 5.51
CA SER A 123 9.59 11.04 6.56
C SER A 123 9.25 11.63 7.94
N PHE A 124 9.41 10.81 8.94
CA PHE A 124 9.36 11.24 10.35
C PHE A 124 10.64 10.79 11.03
N LYS A 125 11.43 11.75 11.57
CA LYS A 125 12.78 11.49 12.10
C LYS A 125 13.66 10.73 11.10
N ASP A 126 13.69 11.20 9.86
CA ASP A 126 14.42 10.59 8.74
C ASP A 126 13.96 9.17 8.34
N LEU A 127 12.95 8.64 9.01
CA LEU A 127 12.33 7.37 8.65
C LEU A 127 11.30 7.61 7.56
N LEU A 128 11.62 7.19 6.34
CA LEU A 128 10.69 7.18 5.21
C LEU A 128 9.55 6.19 5.49
N SER A 129 8.32 6.56 5.17
CA SER A 129 7.17 5.67 5.26
C SER A 129 6.30 5.76 4.01
N GLY A 130 5.75 4.63 3.59
CA GLY A 130 4.94 4.55 2.39
C GLY A 130 4.45 3.13 2.09
N VAL A 131 4.38 2.76 0.82
CA VAL A 131 4.07 1.39 0.38
C VAL A 131 5.31 0.72 -0.20
N LYS A 132 5.45 -0.59 0.04
CA LYS A 132 6.58 -1.36 -0.47
C LYS A 132 6.11 -2.70 -1.03
N THR A 133 6.57 -3.01 -2.23
CA THR A 133 6.22 -4.27 -2.91
C THR A 133 7.48 -5.05 -3.19
N PHE A 134 7.53 -6.31 -2.76
CA PHE A 134 8.62 -7.23 -3.03
C PHE A 134 8.16 -8.33 -3.98
N THR A 135 9.05 -8.73 -4.87
CA THR A 135 8.86 -9.84 -5.80
C THR A 135 10.21 -10.36 -6.32
N ASN A 136 10.21 -11.56 -6.90
CA ASN A 136 11.39 -12.11 -7.57
C ASN A 136 11.38 -11.87 -9.09
N THR A 137 10.32 -11.23 -9.61
CA THR A 137 10.21 -10.88 -11.03
C THR A 137 10.35 -9.37 -11.19
N GLN A 138 11.13 -8.92 -12.19
CA GLN A 138 11.21 -7.50 -12.51
C GLN A 138 9.96 -7.07 -13.28
N PRO A 139 9.36 -5.91 -12.97
CA PRO A 139 8.30 -5.33 -13.79
C PRO A 139 8.87 -4.78 -15.09
N GLU A 140 8.06 -4.69 -16.14
CA GLU A 140 8.39 -3.94 -17.35
C GLU A 140 8.40 -2.43 -17.06
N TRP A 141 7.37 -1.97 -16.40
CA TRP A 141 7.26 -0.60 -15.90
C TRP A 141 6.62 -0.58 -14.51
N TYR A 142 6.86 0.51 -13.81
CA TYR A 142 6.34 0.74 -12.47
C TYR A 142 5.97 2.20 -12.27
N CYS A 143 5.03 2.46 -11.38
CA CYS A 143 4.59 3.79 -11.02
C CYS A 143 4.49 3.93 -9.50
N GLY A 144 4.60 5.16 -9.05
CA GLY A 144 4.29 5.55 -7.69
C GLY A 144 3.68 6.94 -7.65
N GLY A 145 2.88 7.20 -6.64
CA GLY A 145 2.25 8.49 -6.43
C GLY A 145 1.36 8.47 -5.21
N GLY A 146 0.73 9.59 -4.93
CA GLY A 146 -0.13 9.70 -3.75
C GLY A 146 -0.99 10.94 -3.77
N VAL A 147 -1.70 11.13 -2.67
CA VAL A 147 -2.56 12.29 -2.42
C VAL A 147 -2.38 12.72 -0.97
N ALA A 148 -2.26 14.02 -0.71
CA ALA A 148 -2.17 14.55 0.65
C ALA A 148 -3.50 14.39 1.39
N GLU A 149 -3.45 13.92 2.62
CA GLU A 149 -4.64 13.86 3.48
C GLU A 149 -5.11 15.26 3.86
N PRO A 150 -6.38 15.61 3.66
CA PRO A 150 -6.84 16.98 3.85
C PRO A 150 -6.61 17.56 5.25
N LEU A 151 -6.75 16.74 6.30
CA LEU A 151 -6.64 17.22 7.68
C LEU A 151 -5.22 17.32 8.19
N ILE A 152 -4.37 16.34 7.86
CA ILE A 152 -3.01 16.24 8.41
C ILE A 152 -1.90 16.51 7.40
N GLN A 153 -2.26 16.67 6.12
CA GLN A 153 -1.37 16.93 5.00
C GLN A 153 -0.30 15.86 4.73
N ILE A 154 -0.29 14.77 5.49
CA ILE A 154 0.61 13.63 5.27
C ILE A 154 0.10 12.83 4.08
N PRO A 155 0.89 12.65 2.99
CA PRO A 155 0.40 11.96 1.82
C PRO A 155 0.23 10.45 2.04
N LYS A 156 -0.87 9.90 1.55
CA LYS A 156 -1.06 8.47 1.33
C LYS A 156 -0.64 8.13 -0.08
N VAL A 157 0.13 7.07 -0.23
CA VAL A 157 0.76 6.68 -1.49
C VAL A 157 0.29 5.30 -1.96
N ALA A 158 0.43 5.07 -3.27
CA ALA A 158 0.21 3.78 -3.90
C ALA A 158 1.33 3.48 -4.90
N SER A 159 1.48 2.22 -5.25
CA SER A 159 2.38 1.76 -6.30
C SER A 159 1.67 0.86 -7.29
N VAL A 160 2.12 0.90 -8.54
CA VAL A 160 1.65 0.05 -9.64
C VAL A 160 2.87 -0.62 -10.27
N MET A 161 2.78 -1.91 -10.54
CA MET A 161 3.80 -2.68 -11.24
C MET A 161 3.13 -3.50 -12.34
N ASN A 162 3.75 -3.53 -13.53
CA ASN A 162 3.27 -4.30 -14.66
C ASN A 162 4.25 -5.42 -15.00
N PHE A 163 3.74 -6.65 -15.09
CA PHE A 163 4.54 -7.84 -15.35
C PHE A 163 4.06 -8.53 -16.62
N PRO A 164 4.85 -8.56 -17.70
CA PRO A 164 4.51 -9.27 -18.92
C PRO A 164 4.27 -10.77 -18.67
N LEU A 165 3.26 -11.34 -19.28
CA LEU A 165 2.94 -12.77 -19.25
C LEU A 165 3.47 -13.48 -20.49
N GLU A 166 3.79 -14.78 -20.36
CA GLU A 166 4.23 -15.59 -21.52
C GLU A 166 3.18 -15.65 -22.63
N LYS A 167 1.91 -15.61 -22.27
CA LYS A 167 0.77 -15.67 -23.21
C LYS A 167 0.37 -14.32 -23.84
N GLY A 168 1.14 -13.26 -23.64
CA GLY A 168 1.01 -12.01 -24.39
C GLY A 168 0.42 -10.82 -23.65
N ASP A 169 -0.40 -11.03 -22.63
CA ASP A 169 -0.91 -9.96 -21.74
C ASP A 169 0.10 -9.62 -20.63
N SER A 170 -0.33 -8.80 -19.68
CA SER A 170 0.47 -8.50 -18.48
C SER A 170 -0.38 -8.52 -17.24
N LEU A 171 0.20 -8.89 -16.09
CA LEU A 171 -0.39 -8.73 -14.77
C LEU A 171 -0.15 -7.29 -14.28
N LEU A 172 -1.23 -6.59 -13.95
CA LEU A 172 -1.18 -5.31 -13.27
C LEU A 172 -1.33 -5.54 -11.76
N LEU A 173 -0.29 -5.22 -11.00
CA LEU A 173 -0.27 -5.33 -9.54
C LEU A 173 -0.28 -3.95 -8.90
N ILE A 174 -1.28 -3.67 -8.08
CA ILE A 174 -1.49 -2.38 -7.43
C ILE A 174 -1.48 -2.55 -5.92
N ASN A 175 -0.53 -1.88 -5.25
CA ASN A 175 -0.43 -1.82 -3.80
C ASN A 175 -0.95 -0.46 -3.33
N VAL A 176 -2.02 -0.45 -2.54
CA VAL A 176 -2.70 0.77 -2.13
C VAL A 176 -2.60 1.03 -0.64
N HIS A 177 -2.44 2.30 -0.28
CA HIS A 177 -2.76 2.83 1.04
C HIS A 177 -3.56 4.12 0.83
N LEU A 178 -4.87 4.04 1.03
CA LEU A 178 -5.77 5.14 0.70
C LEU A 178 -5.92 6.14 1.85
N ILE A 179 -6.45 7.31 1.53
CA ILE A 179 -6.74 8.42 2.45
C ILE A 179 -7.56 7.92 3.66
N ASN A 180 -7.10 8.26 4.86
CA ASN A 180 -7.80 7.96 6.11
C ASN A 180 -8.52 9.20 6.66
N PHE A 181 -7.82 10.31 6.86
CA PHE A 181 -8.31 11.50 7.54
C PHE A 181 -8.93 12.54 6.61
N GLU A 182 -10.19 12.33 6.26
CA GLU A 182 -11.01 13.24 5.48
C GLU A 182 -12.46 13.22 6.00
N TRP A 183 -13.07 14.39 6.20
CA TRP A 183 -14.50 14.50 6.55
C TRP A 183 -15.44 14.17 5.39
N GLY A 184 -15.02 14.51 4.18
CA GLY A 184 -15.73 14.22 2.94
C GLY A 184 -15.25 12.92 2.28
N ILE A 185 -15.40 12.87 0.97
CA ILE A 185 -15.02 11.73 0.13
C ILE A 185 -14.26 12.17 -1.14
N SER A 186 -14.14 13.48 -1.38
CA SER A 186 -13.63 13.98 -2.66
C SER A 186 -12.16 13.65 -2.90
N THR A 187 -11.32 13.76 -1.87
CA THR A 187 -9.89 13.44 -1.97
C THR A 187 -9.68 11.93 -2.07
N TYR A 188 -10.45 11.16 -1.30
CA TYR A 188 -10.47 9.71 -1.38
C TYR A 188 -10.88 9.23 -2.79
N GLN A 189 -11.92 9.82 -3.36
CA GLN A 189 -12.37 9.56 -4.73
C GLN A 189 -11.29 9.93 -5.76
N THR A 190 -10.66 11.09 -5.63
CA THR A 190 -9.57 11.52 -6.53
C THR A 190 -8.42 10.53 -6.52
N GLN A 191 -8.05 9.99 -5.35
CA GLN A 191 -7.00 8.97 -5.25
C GLN A 191 -7.39 7.68 -5.96
N LEU A 192 -8.63 7.21 -5.77
CA LEU A 192 -9.15 6.04 -6.48
C LEU A 192 -9.17 6.25 -7.99
N GLU A 193 -9.67 7.39 -8.48
CA GLU A 193 -9.72 7.71 -9.91
C GLU A 193 -8.34 7.69 -10.56
N GLN A 194 -7.31 8.18 -9.87
CA GLN A 194 -5.91 8.08 -10.35
C GLN A 194 -5.47 6.61 -10.52
N LEU A 195 -5.85 5.72 -9.61
CA LEU A 195 -5.52 4.30 -9.70
C LEU A 195 -6.34 3.60 -10.79
N PHE A 196 -7.62 3.92 -10.88
CA PHE A 196 -8.49 3.33 -11.90
C PHE A 196 -8.14 3.76 -13.33
N SER A 197 -7.41 4.85 -13.54
CA SER A 197 -6.87 5.19 -14.87
C SER A 197 -5.92 4.14 -15.43
N PHE A 198 -5.22 3.40 -14.57
CA PHE A 198 -4.41 2.24 -14.98
C PHE A 198 -5.27 1.01 -15.27
N VAL A 199 -6.31 0.79 -14.46
CA VAL A 199 -7.24 -0.33 -14.61
C VAL A 199 -8.05 -0.23 -15.90
N GLU A 200 -8.53 0.97 -16.24
CA GLU A 200 -9.35 1.24 -17.45
C GLU A 200 -8.64 0.87 -18.75
N ASN A 201 -7.35 1.14 -18.82
CA ASN A 201 -6.55 0.91 -20.02
C ASN A 201 -5.88 -0.48 -20.06
N HIS A 202 -6.06 -1.29 -18.99
CA HIS A 202 -5.43 -2.60 -18.87
C HIS A 202 -6.39 -3.72 -19.28
N GLN A 203 -5.95 -4.62 -20.14
CA GLN A 203 -6.78 -5.74 -20.64
C GLN A 203 -6.50 -7.06 -19.91
N GLY A 204 -5.29 -7.25 -19.41
CA GLY A 204 -4.86 -8.47 -18.71
C GLY A 204 -5.37 -8.62 -17.28
N PRO A 205 -4.85 -9.61 -16.55
CA PRO A 205 -5.16 -9.81 -15.14
C PRO A 205 -4.77 -8.61 -14.28
N ILE A 206 -5.56 -8.36 -13.23
CA ILE A 206 -5.32 -7.29 -12.25
C ILE A 206 -5.43 -7.85 -10.84
N ILE A 207 -4.52 -7.41 -9.97
CA ILE A 207 -4.63 -7.54 -8.52
C ILE A 207 -4.45 -6.14 -7.93
N MET A 208 -5.46 -5.65 -7.22
CA MET A 208 -5.41 -4.41 -6.43
C MET A 208 -5.63 -4.76 -4.97
N SER A 209 -4.63 -4.48 -4.13
CA SER A 209 -4.67 -4.91 -2.74
C SER A 209 -3.98 -3.93 -1.80
N GLY A 210 -4.39 -3.93 -0.53
CA GLY A 210 -3.81 -3.12 0.52
C GLY A 210 -4.83 -2.55 1.49
N ASP A 211 -4.43 -1.47 2.15
CA ASP A 211 -5.26 -0.73 3.10
C ASP A 211 -6.09 0.32 2.36
N PHE A 212 -7.38 0.03 2.22
CA PHE A 212 -8.34 0.90 1.55
C PHE A 212 -8.92 1.96 2.48
N ASN A 213 -8.76 1.85 3.79
CA ASN A 213 -9.37 2.78 4.75
C ASN A 213 -10.87 3.04 4.47
N ALA A 214 -11.61 2.00 4.01
CA ALA A 214 -13.03 2.08 3.65
C ALA A 214 -13.96 1.91 4.86
N TRP A 215 -13.68 2.65 5.94
CA TRP A 215 -14.26 2.49 7.27
C TRP A 215 -15.67 3.08 7.45
N ASN A 216 -16.33 3.50 6.40
CA ASN A 216 -17.73 3.90 6.41
C ASN A 216 -18.44 3.51 5.12
N GLU A 217 -19.77 3.55 5.16
CA GLU A 217 -20.63 3.12 4.05
C GLU A 217 -20.36 3.90 2.75
N HIS A 218 -20.12 5.22 2.81
CA HIS A 218 -19.88 6.04 1.62
C HIS A 218 -18.59 5.63 0.90
N ARG A 219 -17.51 5.39 1.65
CA ARG A 219 -16.23 4.93 1.09
C ARG A 219 -16.36 3.53 0.52
N LEU A 220 -16.95 2.62 1.29
CA LEU A 220 -17.12 1.24 0.85
C LEU A 220 -17.99 1.15 -0.41
N ASN A 221 -19.09 1.91 -0.48
CA ASN A 221 -19.93 1.96 -1.66
C ASN A 221 -19.20 2.54 -2.88
N LEU A 222 -18.37 3.59 -2.70
CA LEU A 222 -17.55 4.13 -3.78
C LEU A 222 -16.55 3.08 -4.29
N VAL A 223 -15.83 2.40 -3.39
CA VAL A 223 -14.90 1.33 -3.76
C VAL A 223 -15.64 0.25 -4.53
N ASN A 224 -16.72 -0.30 -3.98
CA ASN A 224 -17.49 -1.38 -4.60
C ASN A 224 -18.04 -0.99 -5.99
N ASN A 225 -18.56 0.23 -6.14
CA ASN A 225 -19.10 0.72 -7.41
C ASN A 225 -18.00 0.82 -8.48
N LEU A 226 -16.80 1.31 -8.11
CA LEU A 226 -15.67 1.38 -9.04
C LEU A 226 -15.15 -0.02 -9.38
N MET A 227 -15.01 -0.92 -8.39
CA MET A 227 -14.60 -2.30 -8.64
C MET A 227 -15.57 -3.00 -9.60
N GLN A 228 -16.87 -2.89 -9.35
CA GLN A 228 -17.91 -3.45 -10.23
C GLN A 228 -17.86 -2.85 -11.64
N LYS A 229 -17.71 -1.52 -11.75
CA LYS A 229 -17.60 -0.82 -13.05
C LYS A 229 -16.47 -1.37 -13.91
N TYR A 230 -15.34 -1.74 -13.31
CA TYR A 230 -14.15 -2.21 -14.02
C TYR A 230 -13.95 -3.73 -13.96
N GLY A 231 -14.94 -4.46 -13.45
CA GLY A 231 -14.94 -5.92 -13.41
C GLY A 231 -13.93 -6.53 -12.45
N LEU A 232 -13.61 -5.84 -11.36
CA LEU A 232 -12.81 -6.41 -10.28
C LEU A 232 -13.72 -6.98 -9.20
N ASP A 233 -13.48 -8.21 -8.82
CA ASP A 233 -14.20 -8.90 -7.76
C ASP A 233 -13.44 -8.85 -6.45
N SER A 234 -14.17 -8.66 -5.34
CA SER A 234 -13.60 -8.79 -4.00
C SER A 234 -13.30 -10.24 -3.68
N VAL A 235 -12.09 -10.52 -3.25
CA VAL A 235 -11.67 -11.88 -2.87
C VAL A 235 -12.32 -12.27 -1.54
N ALA A 236 -13.08 -13.37 -1.55
CA ALA A 236 -13.67 -13.94 -0.35
C ALA A 236 -12.60 -14.66 0.48
N LEU A 237 -12.57 -14.37 1.78
CA LEU A 237 -11.64 -15.00 2.72
C LEU A 237 -12.31 -16.20 3.39
N THR A 238 -11.60 -17.33 3.47
CA THR A 238 -12.08 -18.53 4.18
C THR A 238 -12.09 -18.31 5.69
N GLN A 239 -11.15 -17.50 6.19
CA GLN A 239 -11.09 -17.00 7.56
C GLN A 239 -10.88 -15.50 7.46
N ASP A 240 -11.82 -14.70 7.96
CA ASP A 240 -11.80 -13.24 7.88
C ASP A 240 -11.50 -12.62 9.25
N GLU A 241 -10.21 -12.48 9.53
CA GLU A 241 -9.66 -11.83 10.71
C GLU A 241 -9.22 -10.38 10.43
N ARG A 242 -9.68 -9.77 9.34
CA ARG A 242 -9.34 -8.38 9.01
C ARG A 242 -9.72 -7.44 10.14
N VAL A 243 -8.82 -6.53 10.44
CA VAL A 243 -9.12 -5.45 11.39
C VAL A 243 -10.25 -4.59 10.82
N ARG A 244 -11.17 -4.21 11.70
CA ARG A 244 -12.37 -3.44 11.35
C ARG A 244 -12.44 -2.17 12.18
N PHE A 245 -12.77 -1.07 11.51
CA PHE A 245 -13.14 0.17 12.18
C PHE A 245 -14.62 0.45 11.93
N LEU A 246 -15.38 0.71 12.99
CA LEU A 246 -16.85 0.86 12.95
C LEU A 246 -17.59 -0.31 12.25
N GLY A 247 -17.02 -1.52 12.29
CA GLY A 247 -17.57 -2.72 11.65
C GLY A 247 -17.13 -2.93 10.19
N TYR A 248 -16.45 -1.98 9.56
CA TYR A 248 -15.98 -2.06 8.19
C TYR A 248 -14.53 -2.58 8.15
N PRO A 249 -14.19 -3.59 7.33
CA PRO A 249 -12.82 -3.99 7.11
C PRO A 249 -12.00 -2.86 6.49
N LEU A 250 -10.72 -2.76 6.82
CA LEU A 250 -9.83 -1.76 6.27
C LEU A 250 -9.07 -2.27 5.04
N ASP A 251 -8.71 -3.57 5.05
CA ASP A 251 -7.85 -4.21 4.07
C ASP A 251 -8.65 -5.09 3.11
N TYR A 252 -8.30 -5.05 1.81
CA TYR A 252 -8.99 -5.80 0.77
C TYR A 252 -8.00 -6.33 -0.27
N ILE A 253 -8.43 -7.41 -0.95
CA ILE A 253 -7.86 -7.88 -2.22
C ILE A 253 -8.99 -7.87 -3.24
N PHE A 254 -8.79 -7.20 -4.36
CA PHE A 254 -9.68 -7.21 -5.52
C PHE A 254 -8.92 -7.76 -6.73
N THR A 255 -9.61 -8.58 -7.53
CA THR A 255 -8.98 -9.25 -8.67
C THR A 255 -9.84 -9.20 -9.91
N ARG A 256 -9.20 -9.23 -11.08
CA ARG A 256 -9.81 -9.48 -12.39
C ARG A 256 -8.89 -10.40 -13.19
N GLY A 257 -9.45 -11.40 -13.86
CA GLY A 257 -8.70 -12.27 -14.76
C GLY A 257 -7.63 -13.15 -14.09
N VAL A 258 -7.76 -13.41 -12.78
CA VAL A 258 -6.98 -14.42 -12.06
C VAL A 258 -7.91 -15.44 -11.43
N LYS A 259 -7.45 -16.69 -11.31
CA LYS A 259 -8.18 -17.72 -10.59
C LYS A 259 -7.69 -17.78 -9.15
N VAL A 260 -8.52 -17.30 -8.22
CA VAL A 260 -8.22 -17.40 -6.78
C VAL A 260 -8.40 -18.86 -6.33
N VAL A 261 -7.35 -19.46 -5.78
CA VAL A 261 -7.34 -20.82 -5.26
C VAL A 261 -7.76 -20.84 -3.79
N SER A 262 -7.15 -19.97 -3.00
CA SER A 262 -7.51 -19.80 -1.58
C SER A 262 -7.16 -18.36 -1.13
N ALA A 263 -7.90 -17.86 -0.15
CA ALA A 263 -7.55 -16.63 0.53
C ALA A 263 -8.00 -16.67 1.98
N THR A 264 -7.19 -16.05 2.86
CA THR A 264 -7.44 -16.00 4.31
C THR A 264 -6.81 -14.76 4.91
N SER A 265 -7.18 -14.44 6.13
CA SER A 265 -6.42 -13.52 6.99
C SER A 265 -5.96 -14.24 8.26
N GLU A 266 -4.84 -13.80 8.80
CA GLU A 266 -4.20 -14.42 9.97
C GLU A 266 -4.05 -13.39 11.09
N VAL A 267 -4.43 -13.78 12.32
CA VAL A 267 -4.25 -12.90 13.50
C VAL A 267 -2.78 -12.80 13.86
N VAL A 268 -2.28 -11.58 13.94
CA VAL A 268 -0.94 -11.25 14.45
C VAL A 268 -1.02 -10.21 15.56
N THR A 269 0.02 -10.12 16.38
CA THR A 269 0.15 -9.08 17.42
C THR A 269 1.28 -8.10 17.10
N SER A 270 1.87 -8.23 15.93
CA SER A 270 3.04 -7.49 15.46
C SER A 270 2.69 -6.34 14.51
N SER A 271 1.41 -6.03 14.39
CA SER A 271 0.84 -4.85 13.74
C SER A 271 -0.58 -4.61 14.29
N ASP A 272 -1.09 -3.40 14.10
CA ASP A 272 -2.50 -3.05 14.29
C ASP A 272 -3.41 -3.49 13.13
N HIS A 273 -2.84 -4.11 12.07
CA HIS A 273 -3.54 -4.79 10.98
C HIS A 273 -3.15 -6.26 10.89
N ASN A 274 -4.09 -7.09 10.47
CA ASN A 274 -3.86 -8.51 10.19
C ASN A 274 -3.55 -8.74 8.70
N PRO A 275 -2.52 -9.53 8.36
CA PRO A 275 -2.16 -9.81 6.97
C PRO A 275 -3.25 -10.59 6.24
N LEU A 276 -3.41 -10.31 4.94
CA LEU A 276 -4.18 -11.12 4.01
C LEU A 276 -3.22 -11.94 3.16
N LEU A 277 -3.57 -13.21 2.99
CA LEU A 277 -2.82 -14.17 2.20
C LEU A 277 -3.72 -14.69 1.09
N MET A 278 -3.22 -14.74 -0.13
CA MET A 278 -3.95 -15.25 -1.29
C MET A 278 -3.06 -16.17 -2.11
N GLU A 279 -3.58 -17.32 -2.46
CA GLU A 279 -3.04 -18.21 -3.48
C GLU A 279 -3.87 -18.08 -4.75
N PHE A 280 -3.22 -17.87 -5.90
CA PHE A 280 -3.90 -17.66 -7.17
C PHE A 280 -3.13 -18.26 -8.34
N GLU A 281 -3.83 -18.52 -9.45
CA GLU A 281 -3.28 -19.00 -10.71
C GLU A 281 -3.44 -17.92 -11.79
N LEU A 282 -2.40 -17.76 -12.60
CA LEU A 282 -2.43 -17.04 -13.89
C LEU A 282 -2.55 -18.09 -15.00
N GLU A 283 -3.57 -17.96 -15.85
CA GLU A 283 -3.87 -18.87 -16.96
C GLU A 283 -3.27 -18.41 -18.28
#